data_c308976cae27eefed3efe302f5f73c84
#
_entry.id   c308976cae27eefed3efe302f5f73c84
#
_cell.length_a   1.000
_cell.length_b   1.000
_cell.length_c   1.000
_cell.angle_alpha   90.00
_cell.angle_beta   90.00
_cell.angle_gamma   90.00
#
_symmetry.space_group_name_H-M   'P 1'
#
loop_
_entity.id
_entity.type
_entity.pdbx_description
1 polymer ?
#
loop_
_entity_poly.entity_id
_entity_poly.type
_entity_poly.pdbx_seq_one_letter_code
_entity_poly.pdbx_strand_id
1 'polypeptide(L)'
;MPLIADALQHAQRKVQSHAWGDVVWHVWGQEHAASTTPLVLLHGGSGSWTHWVRNVQHLTQTRCVWALDLPGCGDSDLPPLVSDADSLAPFVGEVLQQAFEKQSVDLLGFSFGGLTAGLLAAEHPTLFKQMIMVGIPALGLFEKTLPMRGMTTSMDEQQQRAVHRHNLMSMMFAHESSASEEIIDLQIHNVSRDRLRKRRIARTDVLLGLQDKWTCPVHGIWGAKDALYKATLQRVPEVLHRLDSFQVVPDAGHWVMFEKPEAFHQLVDKLLEN
;
A
#
# COMPACT_ATOMS: atom_id res chain seq x y z
N MET A 1 -13.28 -11.88 11.98
CA MET A 1 -11.85 -11.58 12.20
C MET A 1 -11.73 -10.49 13.25
N PRO A 2 -11.27 -10.80 14.46
CA PRO A 2 -11.16 -9.83 15.56
C PRO A 2 -10.30 -8.62 15.21
N LEU A 3 -9.15 -8.84 14.56
CA LEU A 3 -8.23 -7.78 14.15
C LEU A 3 -8.89 -6.72 13.24
N ILE A 4 -9.76 -7.15 12.32
CA ILE A 4 -10.52 -6.22 11.46
C ILE A 4 -11.58 -5.49 12.29
N ALA A 5 -12.29 -6.19 13.16
CA ALA A 5 -13.34 -5.58 13.98
C ALA A 5 -12.76 -4.49 14.89
N ASP A 6 -11.59 -4.76 15.48
CA ASP A 6 -10.88 -3.78 16.31
C ASP A 6 -10.42 -2.57 15.49
N ALA A 7 -9.85 -2.79 14.31
CA ALA A 7 -9.42 -1.71 13.42
C ALA A 7 -10.59 -0.86 12.89
N LEU A 8 -11.78 -1.44 12.74
CA LEU A 8 -12.99 -0.74 12.30
C LEU A 8 -13.67 0.06 13.41
N GLN A 9 -13.22 -0.03 14.66
CA GLN A 9 -13.76 0.82 15.71
C GLN A 9 -13.55 2.29 15.31
N HIS A 10 -14.64 3.08 15.39
CA HIS A 10 -14.68 4.49 15.00
C HIS A 10 -14.42 4.77 13.51
N ALA A 11 -14.31 3.74 12.67
CA ALA A 11 -14.20 3.92 11.23
C ALA A 11 -15.53 4.44 10.65
N GLN A 12 -15.44 5.38 9.72
CA GLN A 12 -16.54 5.73 8.83
C GLN A 12 -16.25 5.17 7.44
N ARG A 13 -17.12 4.28 6.97
CA ARG A 13 -17.09 3.84 5.58
C ARG A 13 -17.76 4.89 4.72
N LYS A 14 -17.02 5.47 3.79
CA LYS A 14 -17.53 6.44 2.82
C LYS A 14 -17.49 5.83 1.42
N VAL A 15 -18.54 6.06 0.67
CA VAL A 15 -18.63 5.73 -0.76
C VAL A 15 -18.53 7.02 -1.55
N GLN A 16 -17.62 7.06 -2.51
CA GLN A 16 -17.42 8.18 -3.42
C GLN A 16 -17.77 7.69 -4.83
N SER A 17 -18.78 8.33 -5.43
CA SER A 17 -19.29 7.94 -6.74
C SER A 17 -18.61 8.70 -7.87
N HIS A 18 -18.27 7.98 -8.93
CA HIS A 18 -17.71 8.45 -10.18
C HIS A 18 -18.54 7.96 -11.36
N ALA A 19 -18.37 8.54 -12.53
CA ALA A 19 -19.06 8.09 -13.74
C ALA A 19 -18.75 6.64 -14.12
N TRP A 20 -17.61 6.10 -13.64
CA TRP A 20 -17.13 4.76 -13.92
C TRP A 20 -17.40 3.74 -12.81
N GLY A 21 -18.01 4.15 -11.68
CA GLY A 21 -18.29 3.29 -10.53
C GLY A 21 -18.01 3.95 -9.19
N ASP A 22 -18.15 3.20 -8.13
CA ASP A 22 -17.96 3.65 -6.76
C ASP A 22 -16.59 3.23 -6.21
N VAL A 23 -15.98 4.10 -5.41
CA VAL A 23 -14.81 3.75 -4.59
C VAL A 23 -15.15 3.85 -3.11
N VAL A 24 -14.46 3.03 -2.32
CA VAL A 24 -14.70 2.93 -0.88
C VAL A 24 -13.49 3.41 -0.10
N TRP A 25 -13.77 4.31 0.82
CA TRP A 25 -12.85 4.79 1.82
C TRP A 25 -13.23 4.29 3.21
N HIS A 26 -12.22 4.01 4.00
CA HIS A 26 -12.35 3.87 5.44
C HIS A 26 -11.64 5.06 6.08
N VAL A 27 -12.37 5.82 6.92
CA VAL A 27 -11.91 7.11 7.45
C VAL A 27 -12.02 7.10 8.96
N TRP A 28 -10.94 7.53 9.63
CA TRP A 28 -10.85 7.65 11.09
C TRP A 28 -10.27 9.01 11.48
N GLY A 29 -10.35 9.35 12.77
CA GLY A 29 -9.72 10.55 13.32
C GLY A 29 -10.26 11.86 12.74
N GLN A 30 -11.56 11.92 12.43
CA GLN A 30 -12.18 13.11 11.81
C GLN A 30 -12.13 14.36 12.69
N GLU A 31 -11.98 14.20 14.00
CA GLU A 31 -11.71 15.28 14.95
C GLU A 31 -10.45 16.07 14.62
N HIS A 32 -9.48 15.45 13.93
CA HIS A 32 -8.22 16.06 13.51
C HIS A 32 -8.29 16.73 12.12
N ALA A 33 -9.38 16.58 11.38
CA ALA A 33 -9.48 17.03 9.98
C ALA A 33 -9.25 18.52 9.78
N ALA A 34 -9.60 19.35 10.77
CA ALA A 34 -9.41 20.80 10.69
C ALA A 34 -8.02 21.28 11.13
N SER A 35 -7.25 20.43 11.81
CA SER A 35 -5.97 20.81 12.45
C SER A 35 -4.74 20.19 11.80
N THR A 36 -4.91 19.14 11.00
CA THR A 36 -3.80 18.41 10.40
C THR A 36 -4.03 18.14 8.92
N THR A 37 -2.93 17.97 8.17
CA THR A 37 -3.00 17.47 6.80
C THR A 37 -3.58 16.06 6.80
N PRO A 38 -4.58 15.74 5.96
CA PRO A 38 -5.11 14.39 5.87
C PRO A 38 -4.02 13.39 5.46
N LEU A 39 -4.02 12.22 6.11
CA LEU A 39 -3.12 11.12 5.76
C LEU A 39 -3.86 10.10 4.90
N VAL A 40 -3.43 9.94 3.66
CA VAL A 40 -3.99 8.97 2.72
C VAL A 40 -3.14 7.70 2.72
N LEU A 41 -3.80 6.54 2.86
CA LEU A 41 -3.18 5.23 2.84
C LEU A 41 -3.56 4.50 1.56
N LEU A 42 -2.57 4.12 0.74
CA LEU A 42 -2.74 3.29 -0.45
C LEU A 42 -2.13 1.91 -0.23
N HIS A 43 -2.94 0.88 -0.29
CA HIS A 43 -2.55 -0.51 0.00
C HIS A 43 -1.76 -1.17 -1.13
N GLY A 44 -1.09 -2.29 -0.83
CA GLY A 44 -0.35 -3.11 -1.78
C GLY A 44 -1.25 -3.97 -2.68
N GLY A 45 -0.64 -4.61 -3.66
CA GLY A 45 -1.34 -5.50 -4.58
C GLY A 45 -2.06 -6.65 -3.88
N SER A 46 -3.19 -7.06 -4.43
CA SER A 46 -4.10 -8.08 -3.87
C SER A 46 -4.47 -7.82 -2.41
N GLY A 47 -4.60 -6.55 -2.04
CA GLY A 47 -4.99 -6.07 -0.72
C GLY A 47 -6.24 -5.21 -0.74
N SER A 48 -6.47 -4.56 0.38
CA SER A 48 -7.48 -3.55 0.64
C SER A 48 -6.95 -2.62 1.74
N TRP A 49 -7.78 -1.72 2.26
CA TRP A 49 -7.44 -0.94 3.46
C TRP A 49 -6.87 -1.81 4.60
N THR A 50 -7.18 -3.10 4.62
CA THR A 50 -6.76 -4.05 5.65
C THR A 50 -5.25 -4.31 5.69
N HIS A 51 -4.48 -3.90 4.68
CA HIS A 51 -3.02 -3.88 4.79
C HIS A 51 -2.53 -2.96 5.93
N TRP A 52 -3.36 -2.02 6.36
CA TRP A 52 -3.08 -1.04 7.42
C TRP A 52 -3.71 -1.41 8.77
N VAL A 53 -4.26 -2.62 8.90
CA VAL A 53 -5.08 -3.07 10.04
C VAL A 53 -4.40 -2.92 11.40
N ARG A 54 -3.07 -3.02 11.48
CA ARG A 54 -2.27 -2.82 12.71
C ARG A 54 -1.82 -1.38 12.92
N ASN A 55 -2.14 -0.46 11.99
CA ASN A 55 -1.57 0.88 11.96
C ASN A 55 -2.63 1.96 12.16
N VAL A 56 -3.85 1.75 11.70
CA VAL A 56 -4.90 2.78 11.70
C VAL A 56 -5.17 3.33 13.10
N GLN A 57 -5.26 2.49 14.14
CA GLN A 57 -5.50 2.96 15.50
C GLN A 57 -4.40 3.88 16.04
N HIS A 58 -3.14 3.62 15.68
CA HIS A 58 -2.03 4.48 16.06
C HIS A 58 -2.07 5.81 15.30
N LEU A 59 -2.14 5.73 13.97
CA LEU A 59 -2.09 6.90 13.09
C LEU A 59 -3.24 7.89 13.35
N THR A 60 -4.38 7.39 13.81
CA THR A 60 -5.57 8.20 14.08
C THR A 60 -5.53 8.95 15.42
N GLN A 61 -4.53 8.69 16.26
CA GLN A 61 -4.38 9.44 17.52
C GLN A 61 -4.08 10.93 17.29
N THR A 62 -3.48 11.26 16.16
CA THR A 62 -3.05 12.62 15.84
C THR A 62 -3.51 13.13 14.48
N ARG A 63 -4.12 12.30 13.64
CA ARG A 63 -4.44 12.66 12.24
C ARG A 63 -5.78 12.12 11.78
N CYS A 64 -6.38 12.82 10.80
CA CYS A 64 -7.47 12.26 10.01
C CYS A 64 -6.88 11.32 8.95
N VAL A 65 -7.20 10.03 9.04
CA VAL A 65 -6.65 8.96 8.20
C VAL A 65 -7.71 8.47 7.21
N TRP A 66 -7.34 8.41 5.94
CA TRP A 66 -8.18 7.98 4.83
C TRP A 66 -7.55 6.78 4.13
N ALA A 67 -8.04 5.58 4.35
CA ALA A 67 -7.57 4.38 3.67
C ALA A 67 -8.49 4.04 2.49
N LEU A 68 -7.93 4.07 1.28
CA LEU A 68 -8.64 3.75 0.04
C LEU A 68 -8.58 2.25 -0.22
N ASP A 69 -9.71 1.64 -0.54
CA ASP A 69 -9.68 0.46 -1.37
C ASP A 69 -9.40 0.91 -2.80
N LEU A 70 -8.21 0.63 -3.31
CA LEU A 70 -7.83 1.01 -4.67
C LEU A 70 -8.85 0.50 -5.69
N PRO A 71 -9.19 1.28 -6.73
CA PRO A 71 -10.14 0.82 -7.74
C PRO A 71 -9.78 -0.57 -8.27
N GLY A 72 -10.76 -1.47 -8.27
CA GLY A 72 -10.60 -2.87 -8.61
C GLY A 72 -10.16 -3.79 -7.45
N CYS A 73 -10.00 -3.25 -6.24
CA CYS A 73 -9.66 -4.01 -5.04
C CYS A 73 -10.72 -3.77 -3.95
N GLY A 74 -10.81 -4.68 -2.99
CA GLY A 74 -11.74 -4.56 -1.88
C GLY A 74 -13.17 -4.27 -2.34
N ASP A 75 -13.78 -3.26 -1.77
CA ASP A 75 -15.16 -2.83 -2.07
C ASP A 75 -15.27 -1.81 -3.23
N SER A 76 -14.15 -1.34 -3.78
CA SER A 76 -14.15 -0.34 -4.87
C SER A 76 -14.35 -0.96 -6.23
N ASP A 77 -15.14 -0.33 -7.10
CA ASP A 77 -15.34 -0.79 -8.47
C ASP A 77 -14.06 -0.72 -9.32
N LEU A 78 -14.03 -1.53 -10.38
CA LEU A 78 -12.95 -1.50 -11.36
C LEU A 78 -13.33 -0.59 -12.53
N PRO A 79 -12.60 0.51 -12.79
CA PRO A 79 -12.86 1.34 -13.96
C PRO A 79 -12.64 0.56 -15.27
N PRO A 80 -13.34 0.93 -16.34
CA PRO A 80 -13.18 0.26 -17.62
C PRO A 80 -11.75 0.41 -18.16
N LEU A 81 -11.24 -0.65 -18.81
CA LEU A 81 -9.92 -0.72 -19.45
C LEU A 81 -8.72 -0.67 -18.49
N VAL A 82 -8.94 -0.55 -17.19
CA VAL A 82 -7.85 -0.60 -16.19
C VAL A 82 -7.34 -2.03 -16.05
N SER A 83 -6.02 -2.18 -16.11
CA SER A 83 -5.37 -3.50 -16.02
C SER A 83 -4.09 -3.53 -15.18
N ASP A 84 -3.42 -2.40 -14.96
CA ASP A 84 -2.17 -2.29 -14.20
C ASP A 84 -2.04 -0.87 -13.60
N ALA A 85 -0.97 -0.57 -12.87
CA ALA A 85 -0.77 0.68 -12.14
C ALA A 85 -0.82 1.93 -13.03
N ASP A 86 -0.26 1.89 -14.23
CA ASP A 86 -0.24 3.00 -15.18
C ASP A 86 -1.66 3.39 -15.63
N SER A 87 -2.48 2.40 -15.96
CA SER A 87 -3.88 2.62 -16.33
C SER A 87 -4.78 2.93 -15.13
N LEU A 88 -4.35 2.57 -13.91
CA LEU A 88 -5.06 2.85 -12.66
C LEU A 88 -4.82 4.27 -12.15
N ALA A 89 -3.58 4.77 -12.24
CA ALA A 89 -3.17 6.02 -11.63
C ALA A 89 -4.08 7.22 -11.98
N PRO A 90 -4.51 7.45 -13.23
CA PRO A 90 -5.41 8.56 -13.55
C PRO A 90 -6.72 8.52 -12.78
N PHE A 91 -7.31 7.34 -12.58
CA PHE A 91 -8.56 7.18 -11.81
C PHE A 91 -8.35 7.44 -10.31
N VAL A 92 -7.22 6.99 -9.74
CA VAL A 92 -6.87 7.32 -8.35
C VAL A 92 -6.62 8.82 -8.21
N GLY A 93 -6.03 9.46 -9.21
CA GLY A 93 -5.88 10.92 -9.26
C GLY A 93 -7.21 11.66 -9.21
N GLU A 94 -8.19 11.23 -10.01
CA GLU A 94 -9.56 11.77 -9.98
C GLU A 94 -10.21 11.58 -8.59
N VAL A 95 -10.07 10.39 -8.00
CA VAL A 95 -10.59 10.07 -6.67
C VAL A 95 -10.01 11.00 -5.61
N LEU A 96 -8.69 11.20 -5.59
CA LEU A 96 -8.02 12.07 -4.63
C LEU A 96 -8.39 13.54 -4.83
N GLN A 97 -8.42 14.03 -6.08
CA GLN A 97 -8.80 15.40 -6.40
C GLN A 97 -10.24 15.71 -5.98
N GLN A 98 -11.17 14.79 -6.17
CA GLN A 98 -12.56 14.96 -5.75
C GLN A 98 -12.68 14.90 -4.22
N ALA A 99 -11.94 14.01 -3.54
CA ALA A 99 -12.04 13.85 -2.08
C ALA A 99 -11.44 15.04 -1.31
N PHE A 100 -10.36 15.62 -1.83
CA PHE A 100 -9.57 16.64 -1.15
C PHE A 100 -9.56 18.00 -1.87
N GLU A 101 -10.27 18.13 -3.00
CA GLU A 101 -10.37 19.33 -3.82
C GLU A 101 -8.98 19.90 -4.16
N LYS A 102 -8.63 21.05 -3.53
CA LYS A 102 -7.33 21.72 -3.75
C LYS A 102 -6.33 21.49 -2.61
N GLN A 103 -6.70 20.71 -1.61
CA GLN A 103 -5.82 20.43 -0.47
C GLN A 103 -4.85 19.32 -0.83
N SER A 104 -3.55 19.57 -0.65
CA SER A 104 -2.55 18.50 -0.70
C SER A 104 -2.67 17.58 0.52
N VAL A 105 -2.28 16.32 0.36
CA VAL A 105 -2.35 15.29 1.40
C VAL A 105 -0.96 14.73 1.72
N ASP A 106 -0.79 14.23 2.93
CA ASP A 106 0.31 13.33 3.25
C ASP A 106 -0.04 11.93 2.73
N LEU A 107 0.88 11.28 2.04
CA LEU A 107 0.64 9.97 1.46
C LEU A 107 1.53 8.90 2.09
N LEU A 108 0.93 7.77 2.43
CA LEU A 108 1.61 6.55 2.82
C LEU A 108 1.21 5.43 1.85
N GLY A 109 2.12 5.06 0.95
CA GLY A 109 1.89 4.10 -0.12
C GLY A 109 2.68 2.81 0.07
N PHE A 110 2.00 1.66 0.20
CA PHE A 110 2.63 0.36 0.34
C PHE A 110 2.70 -0.37 -1.00
N SER A 111 3.89 -0.87 -1.36
CA SER A 111 4.09 -1.74 -2.52
C SER A 111 3.42 -1.19 -3.79
N PHE A 112 2.40 -1.84 -4.33
CA PHE A 112 1.63 -1.40 -5.49
C PHE A 112 0.97 -0.03 -5.29
N GLY A 113 0.51 0.29 -4.08
CA GLY A 113 -0.02 1.61 -3.73
C GLY A 113 1.05 2.70 -3.79
N GLY A 114 2.28 2.40 -3.38
CA GLY A 114 3.40 3.33 -3.49
C GLY A 114 3.88 3.51 -4.93
N LEU A 115 3.86 2.46 -5.76
CA LEU A 115 4.05 2.58 -7.22
C LEU A 115 3.00 3.52 -7.82
N THR A 116 1.73 3.32 -7.50
CA THR A 116 0.63 4.18 -7.97
C THR A 116 0.84 5.63 -7.54
N ALA A 117 1.28 5.86 -6.30
CA ALA A 117 1.61 7.18 -5.79
C ALA A 117 2.73 7.87 -6.57
N GLY A 118 3.80 7.14 -6.90
CA GLY A 118 4.90 7.67 -7.69
C GLY A 118 4.49 8.07 -9.10
N LEU A 119 3.60 7.31 -9.75
CA LEU A 119 3.00 7.67 -11.04
C LEU A 119 2.17 8.96 -10.90
N LEU A 120 1.31 9.02 -9.89
CA LEU A 120 0.46 10.19 -9.61
C LEU A 120 1.26 11.45 -9.32
N ALA A 121 2.30 11.38 -8.51
CA ALA A 121 3.13 12.52 -8.18
C ALA A 121 3.84 13.13 -9.39
N ALA A 122 4.14 12.31 -10.41
CA ALA A 122 4.73 12.79 -11.65
C ALA A 122 3.72 13.51 -12.56
N GLU A 123 2.43 13.17 -12.47
CA GLU A 123 1.34 13.79 -13.25
C GLU A 123 0.67 14.95 -12.50
N HIS A 124 0.64 14.87 -11.16
CA HIS A 124 -0.02 15.82 -10.27
C HIS A 124 0.93 16.29 -9.16
N PRO A 125 1.94 17.12 -9.48
CA PRO A 125 3.03 17.46 -8.56
C PRO A 125 2.60 18.19 -7.29
N THR A 126 1.41 18.79 -7.26
CA THR A 126 0.87 19.51 -6.08
C THR A 126 -0.07 18.67 -5.23
N LEU A 127 -0.35 17.44 -5.61
CA LEU A 127 -1.32 16.57 -4.93
C LEU A 127 -0.83 16.14 -3.53
N PHE A 128 0.47 15.94 -3.40
CA PHE A 128 1.06 15.45 -2.16
C PHE A 128 1.90 16.54 -1.47
N LYS A 129 1.68 16.71 -0.16
CA LYS A 129 2.55 17.50 0.70
C LYS A 129 3.87 16.75 0.93
N GLN A 130 3.79 15.45 1.15
CA GLN A 130 4.92 14.51 1.20
C GLN A 130 4.45 13.09 0.88
N MET A 131 5.38 12.21 0.49
CA MET A 131 5.14 10.80 0.22
C MET A 131 6.03 9.92 1.07
N ILE A 132 5.44 8.94 1.78
CA ILE A 132 6.15 7.87 2.45
C ILE A 132 5.92 6.59 1.66
N MET A 133 6.96 6.10 1.02
CA MET A 133 6.94 4.91 0.15
C MET A 133 7.43 3.69 0.91
N VAL A 134 6.59 2.66 1.03
CA VAL A 134 6.89 1.45 1.80
C VAL A 134 7.06 0.26 0.86
N GLY A 135 8.27 -0.28 0.74
CA GLY A 135 8.56 -1.49 -0.05
C GLY A 135 8.12 -1.39 -1.52
N ILE A 136 8.25 -0.22 -2.16
CA ILE A 136 7.70 0.01 -3.49
C ILE A 136 8.44 -0.78 -4.56
N PRO A 137 7.75 -1.32 -5.58
CA PRO A 137 8.37 -1.95 -6.76
C PRO A 137 8.69 -0.91 -7.86
N ALA A 138 9.02 -1.38 -9.05
CA ALA A 138 9.29 -0.59 -10.25
C ALA A 138 10.56 0.28 -10.20
N LEU A 139 11.58 -0.24 -9.52
CA LEU A 139 12.92 0.35 -9.41
C LEU A 139 13.99 -0.42 -10.22
N GLY A 140 13.61 -1.39 -11.05
CA GLY A 140 14.56 -2.26 -11.76
C GLY A 140 15.38 -3.20 -10.86
N LEU A 141 15.06 -3.25 -9.56
CA LEU A 141 15.79 -4.01 -8.54
C LEU A 141 15.06 -5.27 -8.05
N PHE A 142 13.89 -5.52 -8.59
CA PHE A 142 12.99 -6.58 -8.17
C PHE A 142 13.61 -7.97 -8.34
N GLU A 143 13.50 -8.83 -7.33
CA GLU A 143 13.88 -10.25 -7.45
C GLU A 143 13.06 -10.92 -8.55
N LYS A 144 13.76 -11.52 -9.53
CA LYS A 144 13.13 -12.03 -10.76
C LYS A 144 12.19 -13.21 -10.51
N THR A 145 12.46 -14.01 -9.48
CA THR A 145 11.69 -15.21 -9.19
C THR A 145 11.42 -15.36 -7.70
N LEU A 146 10.16 -15.15 -7.31
CA LEU A 146 9.66 -15.59 -6.02
C LEU A 146 9.03 -16.99 -6.18
N PRO A 147 9.15 -17.88 -5.21
CA PRO A 147 8.60 -19.23 -5.28
C PRO A 147 7.08 -19.24 -5.04
N MET A 148 6.35 -18.39 -5.76
CA MET A 148 4.89 -18.28 -5.63
C MET A 148 4.21 -19.52 -6.21
N ARG A 149 3.13 -19.95 -5.57
CA ARG A 149 2.27 -21.05 -6.03
C ARG A 149 0.98 -20.52 -6.61
N GLY A 150 0.56 -21.09 -7.75
CA GLY A 150 -0.75 -20.85 -8.32
C GLY A 150 -1.82 -21.74 -7.67
N MET A 151 -3.06 -21.29 -7.70
CA MET A 151 -4.23 -22.11 -7.35
C MET A 151 -4.82 -22.76 -8.58
N THR A 152 -5.38 -23.97 -8.43
CA THR A 152 -6.14 -24.67 -9.46
C THR A 152 -7.57 -24.93 -8.96
N THR A 153 -8.49 -25.11 -9.89
CA THR A 153 -9.90 -25.38 -9.58
C THR A 153 -10.12 -26.75 -8.92
N SER A 154 -9.13 -27.65 -8.96
CA SER A 154 -9.19 -28.98 -8.33
C SER A 154 -8.76 -28.99 -6.86
N MET A 155 -8.22 -27.88 -6.36
CA MET A 155 -7.77 -27.77 -4.96
C MET A 155 -8.97 -27.65 -4.03
N ASP A 156 -8.96 -28.46 -2.96
CA ASP A 156 -9.87 -28.29 -1.83
C ASP A 156 -9.49 -27.04 -1.00
N GLU A 157 -10.32 -26.71 -0.02
CA GLU A 157 -10.13 -25.53 0.84
C GLU A 157 -8.80 -25.57 1.60
N GLN A 158 -8.42 -26.74 2.14
CA GLN A 158 -7.18 -26.89 2.89
C GLN A 158 -5.96 -26.66 1.98
N GLN A 159 -5.98 -27.17 0.75
CA GLN A 159 -4.94 -26.97 -0.24
C GLN A 159 -4.85 -25.48 -0.67
N GLN A 160 -5.98 -24.81 -0.87
CA GLN A 160 -6.02 -23.38 -1.18
C GLN A 160 -5.44 -22.56 -0.04
N ARG A 161 -5.80 -22.83 1.21
CA ARG A 161 -5.22 -22.17 2.39
C ARG A 161 -3.71 -22.38 2.48
N ALA A 162 -3.23 -23.58 2.20
CA ALA A 162 -1.79 -23.88 2.17
C ALA A 162 -1.05 -23.06 1.09
N VAL A 163 -1.68 -22.82 -0.06
CA VAL A 163 -1.14 -21.95 -1.12
C VAL A 163 -1.06 -20.50 -0.62
N HIS A 164 -2.13 -19.98 -0.01
CA HIS A 164 -2.13 -18.62 0.53
C HIS A 164 -1.06 -18.44 1.61
N ARG A 165 -0.95 -19.37 2.57
CA ARG A 165 0.13 -19.36 3.58
C ARG A 165 1.51 -19.35 2.93
N HIS A 166 1.74 -20.25 1.97
CA HIS A 166 3.00 -20.32 1.26
C HIS A 166 3.33 -19.01 0.55
N ASN A 167 2.38 -18.40 -0.14
CA ASN A 167 2.58 -17.15 -0.87
C ASN A 167 2.83 -15.96 0.06
N LEU A 168 2.13 -15.88 1.20
CA LEU A 168 2.41 -14.88 2.23
C LEU A 168 3.86 -15.00 2.75
N MET A 169 4.30 -16.22 3.06
CA MET A 169 5.67 -16.47 3.52
C MET A 169 6.71 -16.20 2.43
N SER A 170 6.39 -16.49 1.17
CA SER A 170 7.34 -16.30 0.06
C SER A 170 7.56 -14.83 -0.30
N MET A 171 6.60 -13.95 -0.01
CA MET A 171 6.64 -12.56 -0.47
C MET A 171 6.49 -11.54 0.66
N MET A 172 5.56 -11.75 1.60
CA MET A 172 5.13 -10.72 2.53
C MET A 172 5.86 -10.76 3.88
N PHE A 173 6.14 -11.95 4.40
CA PHE A 173 6.59 -12.14 5.78
C PHE A 173 8.00 -12.70 5.89
N ALA A 174 8.71 -12.23 6.91
CA ALA A 174 9.98 -12.79 7.37
C ALA A 174 9.78 -13.90 8.41
N HIS A 175 8.61 -13.91 9.11
CA HIS A 175 8.33 -14.80 10.24
C HIS A 175 7.05 -15.60 10.04
N GLU A 176 7.11 -16.92 10.28
CA GLU A 176 5.95 -17.81 10.20
C GLU A 176 4.81 -17.42 11.17
N SER A 177 5.17 -16.87 12.33
CA SER A 177 4.20 -16.38 13.31
C SER A 177 3.31 -15.25 12.78
N SER A 178 3.74 -14.54 11.73
CA SER A 178 2.94 -13.50 11.07
C SER A 178 1.81 -14.07 10.22
N ALA A 179 1.93 -15.33 9.75
CA ALA A 179 0.93 -16.02 8.93
C ALA A 179 -0.07 -16.81 9.79
N SER A 180 -0.74 -16.14 10.76
CA SER A 180 -1.81 -16.77 11.54
C SER A 180 -3.01 -17.15 10.67
N GLU A 181 -3.91 -18.03 11.18
CA GLU A 181 -5.11 -18.41 10.45
C GLU A 181 -5.99 -17.20 10.10
N GLU A 182 -6.10 -16.22 11.01
CA GLU A 182 -6.85 -14.98 10.76
C GLU A 182 -6.24 -14.19 9.58
N ILE A 183 -4.92 -14.15 9.46
CA ILE A 183 -4.23 -13.46 8.36
C ILE A 183 -4.36 -14.23 7.05
N ILE A 184 -4.42 -15.55 7.09
CA ILE A 184 -4.72 -16.36 5.91
C ILE A 184 -6.15 -16.09 5.43
N ASP A 185 -7.13 -16.03 6.35
CA ASP A 185 -8.51 -15.67 6.03
C ASP A 185 -8.59 -14.27 5.40
N LEU A 186 -7.87 -13.31 5.97
CA LEU A 186 -7.77 -11.96 5.44
C LEU A 186 -7.20 -11.95 4.02
N GLN A 187 -6.12 -12.69 3.78
CA GLN A 187 -5.50 -12.81 2.46
C GLN A 187 -6.43 -13.46 1.43
N ILE A 188 -7.12 -14.54 1.81
CA ILE A 188 -8.13 -15.18 0.95
C ILE A 188 -9.21 -14.17 0.56
N HIS A 189 -9.73 -13.44 1.55
CA HIS A 189 -10.75 -12.41 1.34
C HIS A 189 -10.25 -11.32 0.38
N ASN A 190 -9.05 -10.78 0.59
CA ASN A 190 -8.46 -9.74 -0.25
C ASN A 190 -8.22 -10.23 -1.69
N VAL A 191 -7.62 -11.41 -1.86
CA VAL A 191 -7.33 -11.98 -3.19
C VAL A 191 -8.61 -12.28 -3.97
N SER A 192 -9.67 -12.74 -3.30
CA SER A 192 -10.96 -13.02 -3.96
C SER A 192 -11.62 -11.76 -4.52
N ARG A 193 -11.27 -10.59 -4.00
CA ARG A 193 -11.80 -9.26 -4.37
C ARG A 193 -10.83 -8.43 -5.22
N ASP A 194 -9.69 -9.01 -5.59
CA ASP A 194 -8.71 -8.37 -6.48
C ASP A 194 -9.09 -8.64 -7.94
N ARG A 195 -9.53 -7.60 -8.63
CA ARG A 195 -9.87 -7.61 -10.06
C ARG A 195 -8.73 -7.10 -10.95
N LEU A 196 -7.70 -6.47 -10.32
CA LEU A 196 -6.46 -6.03 -10.98
C LEU A 196 -5.44 -7.17 -11.02
N ARG A 197 -5.50 -8.00 -12.05
CA ARG A 197 -4.70 -9.23 -12.12
C ARG A 197 -3.32 -9.07 -12.76
N LYS A 198 -3.05 -7.96 -13.40
CA LYS A 198 -1.76 -7.68 -14.04
C LYS A 198 -0.94 -6.74 -13.17
N ARG A 199 0.34 -7.03 -13.03
CA ARG A 199 1.31 -6.20 -12.30
C ARG A 199 2.65 -6.19 -13.03
N ARG A 200 2.60 -5.96 -14.36
CA ARG A 200 3.79 -5.96 -15.22
C ARG A 200 4.66 -4.75 -14.93
N ILE A 201 4.03 -3.59 -14.71
CA ILE A 201 4.70 -2.32 -14.42
C ILE A 201 5.56 -2.43 -13.14
N ALA A 202 5.11 -3.18 -12.14
CA ALA A 202 5.87 -3.41 -10.92
C ALA A 202 7.25 -4.07 -11.15
N ARG A 203 7.46 -4.74 -12.30
CA ARG A 203 8.72 -5.41 -12.66
C ARG A 203 9.63 -4.57 -13.56
N THR A 204 9.27 -3.33 -13.81
CA THR A 204 10.04 -2.38 -14.60
C THR A 204 10.87 -1.44 -13.72
N ASP A 205 11.46 -0.46 -14.30
CA ASP A 205 12.18 0.64 -13.64
C ASP A 205 11.48 1.99 -13.86
N VAL A 206 10.18 1.97 -14.16
CA VAL A 206 9.45 3.16 -14.63
C VAL A 206 9.54 4.34 -13.67
N LEU A 207 9.59 4.10 -12.34
CA LEU A 207 9.68 5.17 -11.36
C LEU A 207 11.01 5.94 -11.43
N LEU A 208 12.09 5.28 -11.89
CA LEU A 208 13.39 5.94 -12.04
C LEU A 208 13.36 7.04 -13.11
N GLY A 209 12.57 6.85 -14.17
CA GLY A 209 12.37 7.86 -15.20
C GLY A 209 11.39 8.98 -14.81
N LEU A 210 10.67 8.83 -13.71
CA LEU A 210 9.64 9.77 -13.26
C LEU A 210 10.02 10.57 -12.01
N GLN A 211 10.99 10.09 -11.22
CA GLN A 211 11.31 10.65 -9.91
C GLN A 211 11.72 12.14 -9.95
N ASP A 212 12.29 12.64 -11.04
CA ASP A 212 12.66 14.05 -11.17
C ASP A 212 11.43 14.99 -11.30
N LYS A 213 10.26 14.43 -11.57
CA LYS A 213 8.99 15.18 -11.60
C LYS A 213 8.34 15.31 -10.22
N TRP A 214 8.80 14.57 -9.22
CA TRP A 214 8.28 14.67 -7.87
C TRP A 214 8.77 15.95 -7.19
N THR A 215 7.84 16.77 -6.74
CA THR A 215 8.13 18.08 -6.14
C THR A 215 8.03 18.11 -4.63
N CYS A 216 7.38 17.09 -4.03
CA CYS A 216 7.26 16.95 -2.58
C CYS A 216 8.41 16.14 -1.99
N PRO A 217 8.67 16.24 -0.67
CA PRO A 217 9.54 15.31 0.04
C PRO A 217 9.12 13.86 -0.12
N VAL A 218 10.10 12.97 -0.29
CA VAL A 218 9.89 11.53 -0.48
C VAL A 218 10.72 10.74 0.51
N HIS A 219 10.07 9.89 1.28
CA HIS A 219 10.69 9.06 2.30
C HIS A 219 10.47 7.59 2.00
N GLY A 220 11.49 6.77 2.21
CA GLY A 220 11.46 5.34 1.95
C GLY A 220 11.55 4.51 3.22
N ILE A 221 10.69 3.49 3.37
CA ILE A 221 10.74 2.50 4.47
C ILE A 221 10.69 1.09 3.88
N TRP A 222 11.67 0.26 4.21
CA TRP A 222 11.75 -1.14 3.79
C TRP A 222 11.98 -2.07 4.96
N GLY A 223 11.52 -3.30 4.87
CA GLY A 223 11.95 -4.39 5.76
C GLY A 223 13.31 -4.92 5.35
N ALA A 224 14.20 -5.21 6.32
CA ALA A 224 15.53 -5.75 6.06
C ALA A 224 15.51 -7.12 5.38
N LYS A 225 14.39 -7.85 5.52
CA LYS A 225 14.15 -9.18 4.93
C LYS A 225 13.10 -9.13 3.81
N ASP A 226 12.89 -7.98 3.20
CA ASP A 226 11.94 -7.84 2.08
C ASP A 226 12.33 -8.78 0.94
N ALA A 227 11.47 -9.75 0.64
CA ALA A 227 11.73 -10.79 -0.34
C ALA A 227 11.89 -10.25 -1.77
N LEU A 228 11.30 -9.07 -2.07
CA LEU A 228 11.43 -8.41 -3.38
C LEU A 228 12.81 -7.79 -3.59
N TYR A 229 13.53 -7.52 -2.50
CA TYR A 229 14.81 -6.78 -2.51
C TYR A 229 15.95 -7.52 -1.83
N LYS A 230 15.83 -8.84 -1.61
CA LYS A 230 16.75 -9.66 -0.80
C LYS A 230 18.24 -9.40 -1.09
N ALA A 231 18.62 -9.28 -2.38
CA ALA A 231 20.00 -9.06 -2.79
C ALA A 231 20.28 -7.61 -3.22
N THR A 232 19.26 -6.75 -3.31
CA THR A 232 19.34 -5.44 -3.96
C THR A 232 18.92 -4.27 -3.08
N LEU A 233 18.50 -4.53 -1.83
CA LEU A 233 17.97 -3.52 -0.92
C LEU A 233 18.94 -2.33 -0.74
N GLN A 234 20.23 -2.60 -0.62
CA GLN A 234 21.27 -1.58 -0.44
C GLN A 234 21.35 -0.60 -1.63
N ARG A 235 20.87 -1.02 -2.80
CA ARG A 235 20.89 -0.23 -4.04
C ARG A 235 19.70 0.71 -4.18
N VAL A 236 18.67 0.55 -3.33
CA VAL A 236 17.47 1.40 -3.41
C VAL A 236 17.82 2.90 -3.36
N PRO A 237 18.59 3.41 -2.36
CA PRO A 237 18.95 4.83 -2.33
C PRO A 237 19.91 5.25 -3.44
N GLU A 238 20.61 4.31 -4.09
CA GLU A 238 21.48 4.62 -5.24
C GLU A 238 20.66 4.93 -6.50
N VAL A 239 19.56 4.20 -6.72
CA VAL A 239 18.73 4.37 -7.92
C VAL A 239 17.57 5.36 -7.71
N LEU A 240 17.07 5.46 -6.49
CA LEU A 240 15.97 6.35 -6.11
C LEU A 240 16.55 7.60 -5.43
N HIS A 241 17.18 8.46 -6.23
CA HIS A 241 17.95 9.63 -5.76
C HIS A 241 17.08 10.77 -5.21
N ARG A 242 15.74 10.71 -5.44
CA ARG A 242 14.78 11.69 -4.89
C ARG A 242 14.32 11.36 -3.47
N LEU A 243 14.90 10.34 -2.82
CA LEU A 243 14.64 10.08 -1.41
C LEU A 243 15.31 11.10 -0.50
N ASP A 244 14.51 11.81 0.29
CA ASP A 244 15.00 12.67 1.38
C ASP A 244 15.45 11.84 2.58
N SER A 245 14.87 10.64 2.77
CA SER A 245 15.33 9.67 3.75
C SER A 245 15.04 8.22 3.33
N PHE A 246 15.91 7.32 3.77
CA PHE A 246 15.76 5.88 3.56
C PHE A 246 15.95 5.13 4.88
N GLN A 247 14.91 4.39 5.30
CA GLN A 247 14.89 3.67 6.55
C GLN A 247 14.69 2.17 6.30
N VAL A 248 15.46 1.35 7.00
CA VAL A 248 15.34 -0.10 6.94
C VAL A 248 14.97 -0.63 8.32
N VAL A 249 13.81 -1.27 8.41
CA VAL A 249 13.32 -1.86 9.67
C VAL A 249 13.95 -3.25 9.82
N PRO A 250 14.77 -3.46 10.87
CA PRO A 250 15.38 -4.77 11.11
C PRO A 250 14.33 -5.85 11.30
N ASP A 251 14.67 -7.06 10.84
CA ASP A 251 13.88 -8.27 11.11
C ASP A 251 12.42 -8.17 10.65
N ALA A 252 12.16 -7.50 9.53
CA ALA A 252 10.86 -7.35 8.90
C ALA A 252 10.93 -7.76 7.43
N GLY A 253 9.87 -8.40 6.93
CA GLY A 253 9.68 -8.72 5.52
C GLY A 253 9.09 -7.56 4.73
N HIS A 254 8.43 -7.88 3.60
CA HIS A 254 7.82 -6.90 2.71
C HIS A 254 6.67 -6.15 3.39
N TRP A 255 5.80 -6.83 4.15
CA TRP A 255 4.71 -6.19 4.89
C TRP A 255 5.21 -5.68 6.25
N VAL A 256 6.14 -4.74 6.18
CA VAL A 256 6.91 -4.23 7.34
C VAL A 256 6.01 -3.64 8.42
N MET A 257 4.98 -2.87 8.04
CA MET A 257 4.05 -2.21 8.97
C MET A 257 3.10 -3.20 9.66
N PHE A 258 3.05 -4.45 9.19
CA PHE A 258 2.33 -5.53 9.85
C PHE A 258 3.24 -6.31 10.80
N GLU A 259 4.47 -6.63 10.39
CA GLU A 259 5.38 -7.46 11.19
C GLU A 259 6.03 -6.69 12.34
N LYS A 260 6.32 -5.40 12.14
CA LYS A 260 7.00 -4.53 13.12
C LYS A 260 6.24 -3.20 13.27
N PRO A 261 4.96 -3.24 13.72
CA PRO A 261 4.13 -2.05 13.75
C PRO A 261 4.70 -0.94 14.64
N GLU A 262 5.27 -1.25 15.81
CA GLU A 262 5.81 -0.24 16.73
C GLU A 262 7.00 0.50 16.11
N ALA A 263 7.95 -0.22 15.50
CA ALA A 263 9.09 0.38 14.82
C ALA A 263 8.64 1.22 13.62
N PHE A 264 7.65 0.73 12.89
CA PHE A 264 7.06 1.45 11.76
C PHE A 264 6.37 2.74 12.22
N HIS A 265 5.57 2.70 13.29
CA HIS A 265 4.90 3.87 13.86
C HIS A 265 5.90 4.96 14.25
N GLN A 266 6.97 4.61 14.98
CA GLN A 266 8.01 5.57 15.36
C GLN A 266 8.65 6.28 14.17
N LEU A 267 8.85 5.57 13.04
CA LEU A 267 9.39 6.15 11.83
C LEU A 267 8.37 7.09 11.16
N VAL A 268 7.13 6.66 11.04
CA VAL A 268 6.06 7.44 10.39
C VAL A 268 5.75 8.69 11.19
N ASP A 269 5.64 8.61 12.52
CA ASP A 269 5.41 9.77 13.39
C ASP A 269 6.48 10.83 13.18
N LYS A 270 7.77 10.44 13.21
CA LYS A 270 8.89 11.35 12.98
C LYS A 270 8.86 12.01 11.61
N LEU A 271 8.41 11.29 10.57
CA LEU A 271 8.33 11.83 9.21
C LEU A 271 7.12 12.77 9.05
N LEU A 272 6.03 12.52 9.76
CA LEU A 272 4.81 13.32 9.69
C LEU A 272 4.81 14.53 10.61
N GLU A 273 5.74 14.65 11.57
CA GLU A 273 5.91 15.83 12.45
C GLU A 273 6.54 17.04 11.74
N ASN A 274 7.17 16.83 10.57
CA ASN A 274 7.77 17.87 9.74
C ASN A 274 6.79 18.34 8.65
#